data_cffbce872fb15d3f935218f866febf7d
#
_entry.id   cffbce872fb15d3f935218f866febf7d
#
_cell.length_a   1.000
_cell.length_b   1.000
_cell.length_c   1.000
_cell.angle_alpha   90.00
_cell.angle_beta   90.00
_cell.angle_gamma   90.00
#
_symmetry.space_group_name_H-M   'P 1'
#
loop_
_entity.id
_entity.type
_entity.pdbx_description
1 polymer ?
#
loop_
_entity_poly.entity_id
_entity_poly.type
_entity_poly.pdbx_seq_one_letter_code
_entity_poly.pdbx_strand_id
1 'polypeptide(L)'
;GPAAGFIGCTKIANELYGVRDFVSVDVGGTSVDIGVGLGGKVTADREPLVEGVRIGMPMVTLGTAGGGGGSIARVDSASGNIKVGPESAGALPGPVAYDLGGIEPTVTDADLVLGYLDPNYFLGGKKKLVKEKAVAAISNSIASSLSISVEEAAWRIIQSSEDDVSQQIKENIESKGLKPEKLTMFAFGGGGGTRCCGYASRLGISKVIVFPFNAAGSAFGASTMDIMHTYERPANITLRSRSGAYLAAEWKSFNKAIADMVASAKKDMRGEGFAPEHLSFTLEL
;
A
#
# COMPACT_ATOMS: atom_id res chain seq x y z
N GLY A 1 4.62 7.93 1.90
CA GLY A 1 4.78 6.97 0.81
C GLY A 1 3.48 6.25 0.46
N PRO A 2 3.06 5.23 1.22
CA PRO A 2 1.97 4.34 0.81
C PRO A 2 0.64 5.04 0.52
N ALA A 3 0.23 5.97 1.36
CA ALA A 3 -0.99 6.75 1.14
C ALA A 3 -0.97 7.53 -0.18
N ALA A 4 0.15 8.17 -0.50
CA ALA A 4 0.32 8.89 -1.76
C ALA A 4 0.26 7.94 -2.97
N GLY A 5 0.91 6.77 -2.86
CA GLY A 5 0.84 5.72 -3.88
C GLY A 5 -0.59 5.25 -4.14
N PHE A 6 -1.37 5.02 -3.09
CA PHE A 6 -2.77 4.63 -3.21
C PHE A 6 -3.65 5.74 -3.83
N ILE A 7 -3.45 7.00 -3.44
CA ILE A 7 -4.16 8.14 -4.01
C ILE A 7 -3.85 8.26 -5.51
N GLY A 8 -2.58 8.22 -5.89
CA GLY A 8 -2.17 8.25 -7.30
C GLY A 8 -2.70 7.07 -8.10
N CYS A 9 -2.68 5.87 -7.50
CA CYS A 9 -3.27 4.68 -8.09
C CYS A 9 -4.77 4.85 -8.32
N THR A 10 -5.51 5.43 -7.35
CA THR A 10 -6.95 5.71 -7.48
C THR A 10 -7.24 6.65 -8.66
N LYS A 11 -6.44 7.69 -8.82
CA LYS A 11 -6.55 8.63 -9.95
C LYS A 11 -6.34 7.93 -11.28
N ILE A 12 -5.26 7.16 -11.41
CA ILE A 12 -4.96 6.40 -12.62
C ILE A 12 -6.06 5.36 -12.93
N ALA A 13 -6.49 4.61 -11.92
CA ALA A 13 -7.54 3.60 -12.07
C ALA A 13 -8.81 4.21 -12.66
N ASN A 14 -9.23 5.36 -12.13
CA ASN A 14 -10.43 6.06 -12.60
C ASN A 14 -10.26 6.69 -13.97
N GLU A 15 -9.21 7.49 -14.17
CA GLU A 15 -9.07 8.37 -15.34
C GLU A 15 -8.58 7.63 -16.57
N LEU A 16 -7.63 6.67 -16.41
CA LEU A 16 -7.03 5.98 -17.54
C LEU A 16 -7.66 4.62 -17.82
N TYR A 17 -8.15 3.93 -16.80
CA TYR A 17 -8.67 2.56 -16.95
C TYR A 17 -10.18 2.44 -16.72
N GLY A 18 -10.84 3.48 -16.21
CA GLY A 18 -12.26 3.43 -15.87
C GLY A 18 -12.61 2.42 -14.77
N VAL A 19 -11.62 2.02 -13.97
CA VAL A 19 -11.75 1.02 -12.91
C VAL A 19 -12.04 1.73 -11.59
N ARG A 20 -13.20 1.45 -11.00
CA ARG A 20 -13.65 2.09 -9.76
C ARG A 20 -13.45 1.23 -8.53
N ASP A 21 -13.51 -0.10 -8.68
CA ASP A 21 -13.26 -1.06 -7.61
C ASP A 21 -11.98 -1.83 -7.93
N PHE A 22 -10.99 -1.72 -7.07
CA PHE A 22 -9.66 -2.28 -7.30
C PHE A 22 -8.92 -2.53 -5.99
N VAL A 23 -7.86 -3.30 -6.06
CA VAL A 23 -6.87 -3.40 -4.99
C VAL A 23 -5.53 -2.87 -5.49
N SER A 24 -4.88 -2.06 -4.68
CA SER A 24 -3.49 -1.64 -4.91
C SER A 24 -2.56 -2.35 -3.94
N VAL A 25 -1.39 -2.73 -4.42
CA VAL A 25 -0.38 -3.45 -3.63
C VAL A 25 0.97 -2.77 -3.86
N ASP A 26 1.48 -2.12 -2.81
CA ASP A 26 2.82 -1.48 -2.79
C ASP A 26 3.80 -2.43 -2.09
N VAL A 27 4.63 -3.12 -2.87
CA VAL A 27 5.60 -4.09 -2.33
C VAL A 27 6.93 -3.41 -2.09
N GLY A 28 7.18 -3.10 -0.84
CA GLY A 28 8.43 -2.49 -0.38
C GLY A 28 9.50 -3.49 0.04
N GLY A 29 10.58 -2.97 0.63
CA GLY A 29 11.65 -3.80 1.20
C GLY A 29 11.26 -4.48 2.51
N THR A 30 10.41 -3.86 3.33
CA THR A 30 10.04 -4.37 4.66
C THR A 30 8.61 -4.86 4.72
N SER A 31 7.69 -4.15 4.10
CA SER A 31 6.24 -4.40 4.16
C SER A 31 5.60 -4.34 2.79
N VAL A 32 4.37 -4.79 2.77
CA VAL A 32 3.45 -4.67 1.64
C VAL A 32 2.26 -3.84 2.10
N ASP A 33 2.04 -2.70 1.47
CA ASP A 33 0.89 -1.85 1.78
C ASP A 33 -0.25 -2.11 0.81
N ILE A 34 -1.46 -2.26 1.37
CA ILE A 34 -2.64 -2.72 0.66
C ILE A 34 -3.72 -1.64 0.71
N GLY A 35 -4.08 -1.10 -0.45
CA GLY A 35 -5.17 -0.15 -0.61
C GLY A 35 -6.35 -0.78 -1.33
N VAL A 36 -7.57 -0.55 -0.85
CA VAL A 36 -8.79 -1.01 -1.52
C VAL A 36 -9.60 0.19 -1.96
N GLY A 37 -9.65 0.42 -3.27
CA GLY A 37 -10.49 1.45 -3.89
C GLY A 37 -11.92 0.95 -4.03
N LEU A 38 -12.89 1.78 -3.60
CA LEU A 38 -14.31 1.48 -3.66
C LEU A 38 -15.06 2.65 -4.31
N GLY A 39 -15.78 2.37 -5.40
CA GLY A 39 -16.53 3.38 -6.14
C GLY A 39 -15.66 4.50 -6.72
N GLY A 40 -14.35 4.26 -6.92
CA GLY A 40 -13.39 5.23 -7.41
C GLY A 40 -12.95 6.26 -6.36
N LYS A 41 -13.12 5.96 -5.07
CA LYS A 41 -12.76 6.84 -3.97
C LYS A 41 -11.67 6.24 -3.10
N VAL A 42 -10.85 7.12 -2.53
CA VAL A 42 -9.92 6.79 -1.46
C VAL A 42 -10.72 6.70 -0.16
N THR A 43 -10.57 5.60 0.56
CA THR A 43 -11.18 5.47 1.89
C THR A 43 -10.27 6.11 2.93
N ALA A 44 -10.85 6.93 3.80
CA ALA A 44 -10.15 7.54 4.92
C ALA A 44 -10.91 7.27 6.23
N ASP A 45 -10.16 7.01 7.28
CA ASP A 45 -10.65 6.98 8.65
C ASP A 45 -10.51 8.39 9.22
N ARG A 46 -11.58 8.94 9.78
CA ARG A 46 -11.62 10.28 10.37
C ARG A 46 -11.09 10.33 11.79
N GLU A 47 -11.13 9.21 12.50
CA GLU A 47 -10.66 9.07 13.87
C GLU A 47 -9.75 7.86 14.04
N PRO A 48 -8.65 7.79 13.27
CA PRO A 48 -7.80 6.62 13.27
C PRO A 48 -7.19 6.37 14.66
N LEU A 49 -7.09 5.10 15.01
CA LEU A 49 -6.36 4.64 16.20
C LEU A 49 -4.96 4.21 15.77
N VAL A 50 -3.95 4.91 16.28
CA VAL A 50 -2.54 4.53 16.09
C VAL A 50 -2.00 4.10 17.45
N GLU A 51 -1.62 2.85 17.56
CA GLU A 51 -1.16 2.23 18.84
C GLU A 51 -2.12 2.48 20.02
N GLY A 52 -3.43 2.45 19.74
CA GLY A 52 -4.47 2.67 20.75
C GLY A 52 -4.73 4.15 21.07
N VAL A 53 -4.00 5.07 20.45
CA VAL A 53 -4.20 6.52 20.61
C VAL A 53 -5.04 7.04 19.43
N ARG A 54 -6.15 7.75 19.74
CA ARG A 54 -6.99 8.39 18.73
C ARG A 54 -6.28 9.63 18.17
N ILE A 55 -6.10 9.64 16.86
CA ILE A 55 -5.50 10.77 16.13
C ILE A 55 -6.64 11.64 15.60
N GLY A 56 -6.64 12.93 15.94
CA GLY A 56 -7.65 13.91 15.48
C GLY A 56 -7.40 14.42 14.06
N MET A 57 -6.92 13.56 13.17
CA MET A 57 -6.64 13.91 11.77
C MET A 57 -7.01 12.74 10.87
N PRO A 58 -7.79 12.96 9.79
CA PRO A 58 -8.15 11.90 8.86
C PRO A 58 -6.91 11.23 8.24
N MET A 59 -6.89 9.91 8.21
CA MET A 59 -5.82 9.12 7.58
C MET A 59 -6.38 8.19 6.52
N VAL A 60 -5.67 8.05 5.43
CA VAL A 60 -6.01 7.06 4.37
C VAL A 60 -5.96 5.66 4.98
N THR A 61 -7.03 4.90 4.79
CA THR A 61 -7.11 3.53 5.29
C THR A 61 -6.30 2.60 4.39
N LEU A 62 -5.24 2.03 4.94
CA LEU A 62 -4.40 1.04 4.29
C LEU A 62 -4.26 -0.18 5.22
N GLY A 63 -4.25 -1.36 4.62
CA GLY A 63 -3.74 -2.56 5.27
C GLY A 63 -2.23 -2.63 5.09
N THR A 64 -1.55 -3.26 6.04
CA THR A 64 -0.11 -3.52 5.93
C THR A 64 0.15 -4.98 6.27
N ALA A 65 0.86 -5.68 5.39
CA ALA A 65 1.31 -7.05 5.59
C ALA A 65 2.84 -7.09 5.73
N GLY A 66 3.36 -8.00 6.53
CA GLY A 66 4.74 -8.44 6.43
C GLY A 66 4.95 -9.17 5.09
N GLY A 67 6.16 -9.31 4.62
CA GLY A 67 6.42 -10.01 3.35
C GLY A 67 7.03 -9.13 2.26
N GLY A 68 7.62 -8.00 2.64
CA GLY A 68 8.49 -7.22 1.75
C GLY A 68 9.77 -7.99 1.40
N GLY A 69 10.55 -7.47 0.45
CA GLY A 69 11.73 -8.16 -0.07
C GLY A 69 12.80 -8.51 0.97
N GLY A 70 12.88 -7.77 2.07
CA GLY A 70 13.80 -8.01 3.18
C GLY A 70 13.26 -8.93 4.27
N SER A 71 12.04 -9.48 4.14
CA SER A 71 11.48 -10.40 5.13
C SER A 71 12.34 -11.65 5.22
N ILE A 72 12.70 -11.99 6.46
CA ILE A 72 13.64 -13.08 6.77
C ILE A 72 12.90 -14.41 6.71
N ALA A 73 13.53 -15.39 6.07
CA ALA A 73 13.02 -16.75 5.95
C ALA A 73 13.73 -17.69 6.93
N ARG A 74 12.97 -18.53 7.63
CA ARG A 74 13.48 -19.51 8.60
C ARG A 74 12.69 -20.81 8.51
N VAL A 75 13.28 -21.91 8.95
CA VAL A 75 12.55 -23.15 9.20
C VAL A 75 11.96 -23.07 10.60
N ASP A 76 10.64 -23.19 10.70
CA ASP A 76 9.94 -23.28 11.97
C ASP A 76 10.25 -24.65 12.61
N SER A 77 10.88 -24.63 13.77
CA SER A 77 11.31 -25.85 14.47
C SER A 77 10.16 -26.74 14.95
N ALA A 78 8.96 -26.18 15.11
CA ALA A 78 7.81 -26.93 15.57
C ALA A 78 7.08 -27.66 14.43
N SER A 79 6.94 -27.00 13.29
CA SER A 79 6.20 -27.55 12.14
C SER A 79 7.09 -28.13 11.05
N GLY A 80 8.39 -27.78 11.00
CA GLY A 80 9.28 -28.09 9.91
C GLY A 80 9.00 -27.32 8.62
N ASN A 81 8.08 -26.35 8.63
CA ASN A 81 7.74 -25.54 7.47
C ASN A 81 8.63 -24.29 7.38
N ILE A 82 8.75 -23.76 6.18
CA ILE A 82 9.38 -22.46 5.98
C ILE A 82 8.40 -21.37 6.38
N LYS A 83 8.85 -20.45 7.24
CA LYS A 83 8.15 -19.25 7.66
C LYS A 83 8.91 -18.00 7.22
N VAL A 84 8.19 -17.01 6.68
CA VAL A 84 8.73 -15.75 6.21
C VAL A 84 8.21 -14.60 7.05
N GLY A 85 9.12 -13.82 7.64
CA GLY A 85 8.75 -12.73 8.54
C GLY A 85 8.27 -13.23 9.93
N PRO A 86 7.70 -12.31 10.77
CA PRO A 86 7.47 -10.89 10.49
C PRO A 86 8.76 -10.03 10.48
N GLU A 87 9.89 -10.58 10.92
CA GLU A 87 11.15 -9.86 10.96
C GLU A 87 11.68 -9.57 9.56
N SER A 88 12.27 -8.38 9.41
CA SER A 88 12.91 -7.94 8.18
C SER A 88 14.38 -7.59 8.44
N ALA A 89 15.24 -7.94 7.51
CA ALA A 89 16.64 -7.52 7.51
C ALA A 89 16.80 -6.00 7.27
N GLY A 90 15.72 -5.32 6.89
CA GLY A 90 15.72 -3.89 6.63
C GLY A 90 16.60 -3.50 5.44
N ALA A 91 17.04 -2.24 5.45
CA ALA A 91 17.97 -1.74 4.45
C ALA A 91 19.43 -2.01 4.82
N LEU A 92 19.72 -2.13 6.11
CA LEU A 92 21.03 -2.40 6.68
C LEU A 92 20.86 -3.31 7.91
N PRO A 93 21.49 -4.49 7.98
CA PRO A 93 22.41 -5.05 7.00
C PRO A 93 21.74 -5.45 5.67
N GLY A 94 20.42 -5.63 5.64
CA GLY A 94 19.66 -5.98 4.44
C GLY A 94 19.78 -7.45 4.04
N PRO A 95 19.20 -7.83 2.89
CA PRO A 95 19.37 -9.13 2.27
C PRO A 95 20.84 -9.55 2.17
N VAL A 96 21.10 -10.87 2.28
CA VAL A 96 22.47 -11.41 2.22
C VAL A 96 23.17 -11.04 0.90
N ALA A 97 22.40 -11.05 -0.19
CA ALA A 97 22.87 -10.65 -1.51
C ALA A 97 23.36 -9.20 -1.60
N TYR A 98 23.01 -8.33 -0.63
CA TYR A 98 23.48 -6.94 -0.62
C TYR A 98 24.94 -6.79 -0.22
N ASP A 99 25.52 -7.82 0.38
CA ASP A 99 26.92 -7.83 0.86
C ASP A 99 27.26 -6.73 1.86
N LEU A 100 26.30 -6.42 2.74
CA LEU A 100 26.42 -5.40 3.78
C LEU A 100 26.39 -5.99 5.20
N GLY A 101 26.69 -7.28 5.34
CA GLY A 101 26.74 -7.99 6.63
C GLY A 101 25.45 -8.74 6.98
N GLY A 102 24.46 -8.81 6.10
CA GLY A 102 23.30 -9.71 6.25
C GLY A 102 23.74 -11.18 6.27
N ILE A 103 23.14 -11.98 7.16
CA ILE A 103 23.47 -13.41 7.33
C ILE A 103 22.25 -14.31 7.21
N GLU A 104 21.05 -13.78 7.38
CA GLU A 104 19.80 -14.54 7.30
C GLU A 104 19.17 -14.39 5.91
N PRO A 105 18.76 -15.50 5.27
CA PRO A 105 18.18 -15.42 3.94
C PRO A 105 16.83 -14.70 3.97
N THR A 106 16.57 -13.92 2.92
CA THR A 106 15.36 -13.12 2.76
C THR A 106 14.60 -13.49 1.47
N VAL A 107 13.42 -12.91 1.29
CA VAL A 107 12.64 -13.00 0.03
C VAL A 107 13.47 -12.51 -1.17
N THR A 108 14.25 -11.41 -1.01
CA THR A 108 15.14 -10.90 -2.08
C THR A 108 16.23 -11.92 -2.45
N ASP A 109 16.78 -12.63 -1.47
CA ASP A 109 17.79 -13.68 -1.74
C ASP A 109 17.17 -14.84 -2.52
N ALA A 110 15.94 -15.23 -2.17
CA ALA A 110 15.19 -16.25 -2.90
C ALA A 110 14.87 -15.81 -4.34
N ASP A 111 14.47 -14.56 -4.54
CA ASP A 111 14.25 -13.98 -5.88
C ASP A 111 15.49 -14.04 -6.76
N LEU A 112 16.64 -13.73 -6.16
CA LEU A 112 17.93 -13.75 -6.88
C LEU A 112 18.34 -15.18 -7.24
N VAL A 113 18.15 -16.14 -6.35
CA VAL A 113 18.45 -17.56 -6.62
C VAL A 113 17.59 -18.08 -7.75
N LEU A 114 16.29 -17.78 -7.75
CA LEU A 114 15.33 -18.18 -8.79
C LEU A 114 15.49 -17.43 -10.12
N GLY A 115 16.32 -16.38 -10.15
CA GLY A 115 16.57 -15.60 -11.36
C GLY A 115 15.47 -14.56 -11.67
N TYR A 116 14.63 -14.22 -10.71
CA TYR A 116 13.66 -13.14 -10.85
C TYR A 116 14.32 -11.75 -10.79
N LEU A 117 15.50 -11.66 -10.20
CA LEU A 117 16.32 -10.46 -10.15
C LEU A 117 17.62 -10.66 -10.93
N ASP A 118 17.97 -9.67 -11.78
CA ASP A 118 19.28 -9.63 -12.41
C ASP A 118 20.32 -9.09 -11.41
N PRO A 119 21.36 -9.88 -11.06
CA PRO A 119 22.39 -9.47 -10.10
C PRO A 119 23.16 -8.22 -10.55
N ASN A 120 23.21 -7.93 -11.86
CA ASN A 120 23.97 -6.80 -12.42
C ASN A 120 23.12 -5.56 -12.64
N TYR A 121 21.77 -5.68 -12.55
CA TYR A 121 20.89 -4.57 -12.88
C TYR A 121 20.01 -4.12 -11.71
N PHE A 122 20.36 -4.46 -10.48
CA PHE A 122 19.61 -4.01 -9.32
C PHE A 122 19.73 -2.48 -9.13
N LEU A 123 18.61 -1.81 -8.81
CA LEU A 123 18.48 -0.34 -8.75
C LEU A 123 18.96 0.36 -10.04
N GLY A 124 18.63 -0.20 -11.20
CA GLY A 124 19.06 0.34 -12.48
C GLY A 124 20.57 0.22 -12.71
N GLY A 125 21.18 -0.84 -12.19
CA GLY A 125 22.62 -1.11 -12.30
C GLY A 125 23.51 -0.36 -11.28
N LYS A 126 22.90 0.42 -10.37
CA LYS A 126 23.65 1.15 -9.33
C LYS A 126 24.19 0.24 -8.23
N LYS A 127 23.64 -0.95 -8.06
CA LYS A 127 24.06 -1.93 -7.08
C LYS A 127 24.11 -3.31 -7.71
N LYS A 128 25.20 -4.03 -7.47
CA LYS A 128 25.33 -5.45 -7.82
C LYS A 128 24.91 -6.31 -6.65
N LEU A 129 24.24 -7.41 -6.94
CA LEU A 129 23.89 -8.42 -5.94
C LEU A 129 24.83 -9.60 -6.04
N VAL A 130 25.19 -10.18 -4.88
CA VAL A 130 26.12 -11.31 -4.79
C VAL A 130 25.30 -12.60 -4.66
N LYS A 131 25.02 -13.25 -5.81
CA LYS A 131 24.18 -14.46 -5.87
C LYS A 131 24.74 -15.61 -5.05
N GLU A 132 26.05 -15.80 -5.07
CA GLU A 132 26.75 -16.86 -4.35
C GLU A 132 26.50 -16.79 -2.84
N LYS A 133 26.40 -15.58 -2.27
CA LYS A 133 26.08 -15.37 -0.85
C LYS A 133 24.64 -15.75 -0.53
N ALA A 134 23.70 -15.39 -1.39
CA ALA A 134 22.30 -15.79 -1.27
C ALA A 134 22.14 -17.32 -1.33
N VAL A 135 22.79 -17.95 -2.30
CA VAL A 135 22.83 -19.44 -2.43
C VAL A 135 23.37 -20.09 -1.17
N ALA A 136 24.50 -19.60 -0.65
CA ALA A 136 25.12 -20.14 0.57
C ALA A 136 24.21 -19.97 1.80
N ALA A 137 23.59 -18.81 1.96
CA ALA A 137 22.70 -18.55 3.09
C ALA A 137 21.45 -19.44 3.05
N ILE A 138 20.77 -19.57 1.91
CA ILE A 138 19.61 -20.47 1.76
C ILE A 138 20.02 -21.93 1.94
N SER A 139 21.16 -22.34 1.39
CA SER A 139 21.69 -23.69 1.55
C SER A 139 21.89 -24.06 3.02
N ASN A 140 22.61 -23.22 3.75
CA ASN A 140 22.99 -23.51 5.14
C ASN A 140 21.82 -23.41 6.12
N SER A 141 20.94 -22.43 5.94
CA SER A 141 19.88 -22.14 6.92
C SER A 141 18.59 -22.92 6.67
N ILE A 142 18.32 -23.31 5.43
CA ILE A 142 17.01 -23.87 5.03
C ILE A 142 17.15 -25.19 4.28
N ALA A 143 17.84 -25.20 3.15
CA ALA A 143 17.89 -26.36 2.25
C ALA A 143 18.50 -27.61 2.94
N SER A 144 19.59 -27.43 3.67
CA SER A 144 20.25 -28.52 4.42
C SER A 144 19.35 -29.10 5.51
N SER A 145 18.62 -28.24 6.24
CA SER A 145 17.72 -28.67 7.31
C SER A 145 16.53 -29.48 6.79
N LEU A 146 16.07 -29.18 5.58
CA LEU A 146 14.92 -29.82 4.95
C LEU A 146 15.32 -30.92 3.96
N SER A 147 16.63 -31.15 3.73
CA SER A 147 17.16 -32.11 2.75
C SER A 147 16.59 -31.90 1.33
N ILE A 148 16.49 -30.63 0.90
CA ILE A 148 16.02 -30.24 -0.44
C ILE A 148 17.07 -29.41 -1.18
N SER A 149 16.86 -29.17 -2.48
CA SER A 149 17.77 -28.30 -3.25
C SER A 149 17.61 -26.82 -2.82
N VAL A 150 18.60 -26.00 -3.15
CA VAL A 150 18.58 -24.57 -2.86
C VAL A 150 17.46 -23.88 -3.64
N GLU A 151 17.23 -24.27 -4.88
CA GLU A 151 16.16 -23.77 -5.74
C GLU A 151 14.78 -24.12 -5.18
N GLU A 152 14.60 -25.33 -4.69
CA GLU A 152 13.37 -25.77 -4.04
C GLU A 152 13.13 -24.98 -2.74
N ALA A 153 14.18 -24.75 -1.94
CA ALA A 153 14.09 -23.93 -0.73
C ALA A 153 13.72 -22.47 -1.08
N ALA A 154 14.38 -21.88 -2.07
CA ALA A 154 14.07 -20.55 -2.56
C ALA A 154 12.62 -20.43 -3.05
N TRP A 155 12.17 -21.42 -3.83
CA TRP A 155 10.78 -21.46 -4.30
C TRP A 155 9.78 -21.54 -3.14
N ARG A 156 10.02 -22.37 -2.14
CA ARG A 156 9.16 -22.48 -0.95
C ARG A 156 9.14 -21.20 -0.10
N ILE A 157 10.27 -20.47 -0.02
CA ILE A 157 10.31 -19.15 0.60
C ILE A 157 9.32 -18.20 -0.09
N ILE A 158 9.35 -18.18 -1.43
CA ILE A 158 8.45 -17.35 -2.21
C ILE A 158 6.99 -17.77 -2.00
N GLN A 159 6.70 -19.09 -2.06
CA GLN A 159 5.34 -19.58 -1.85
C GLN A 159 4.81 -19.18 -0.47
N SER A 160 5.58 -19.39 0.60
CA SER A 160 5.18 -19.01 1.96
C SER A 160 4.89 -17.50 2.07
N SER A 161 5.78 -16.66 1.54
CA SER A 161 5.57 -15.20 1.54
C SER A 161 4.33 -14.78 0.75
N GLU A 162 4.12 -15.37 -0.42
CA GLU A 162 2.97 -15.05 -1.26
C GLU A 162 1.65 -15.55 -0.69
N ASP A 163 1.63 -16.69 0.00
CA ASP A 163 0.45 -17.21 0.68
C ASP A 163 0.02 -16.26 1.82
N ASP A 164 0.96 -15.86 2.67
CA ASP A 164 0.70 -14.98 3.81
C ASP A 164 0.22 -13.60 3.36
N VAL A 165 0.89 -12.99 2.36
CA VAL A 165 0.50 -11.68 1.83
C VAL A 165 -0.83 -11.75 1.11
N SER A 166 -1.08 -12.81 0.32
CA SER A 166 -2.36 -12.96 -0.38
C SER A 166 -3.53 -13.10 0.59
N GLN A 167 -3.33 -13.79 1.71
CA GLN A 167 -4.34 -13.88 2.76
C GLN A 167 -4.68 -12.49 3.34
N GLN A 168 -3.65 -11.67 3.61
CA GLN A 168 -3.84 -10.30 4.09
C GLN A 168 -4.55 -9.41 3.07
N ILE A 169 -4.20 -9.54 1.77
CA ILE A 169 -4.88 -8.83 0.69
C ILE A 169 -6.36 -9.23 0.64
N LYS A 170 -6.65 -10.54 0.74
CA LYS A 170 -8.01 -11.07 0.76
C LYS A 170 -8.83 -10.48 1.90
N GLU A 171 -8.31 -10.52 3.12
CA GLU A 171 -8.97 -9.97 4.32
C GLU A 171 -9.29 -8.47 4.17
N ASN A 172 -8.35 -7.69 3.63
CA ASN A 172 -8.58 -6.28 3.35
C ASN A 172 -9.71 -6.05 2.33
N ILE A 173 -9.76 -6.84 1.26
CA ILE A 173 -10.80 -6.76 0.24
C ILE A 173 -12.18 -7.15 0.83
N GLU A 174 -12.23 -8.27 1.53
CA GLU A 174 -13.47 -8.82 2.11
C GLU A 174 -14.02 -7.92 3.23
N SER A 175 -13.16 -7.25 4.00
CA SER A 175 -13.57 -6.26 5.01
C SER A 175 -14.35 -5.08 4.43
N LYS A 176 -14.19 -4.81 3.13
CA LYS A 176 -14.94 -3.79 2.38
C LYS A 176 -16.17 -4.35 1.65
N GLY A 177 -16.51 -5.63 1.89
CA GLY A 177 -17.65 -6.29 1.24
C GLY A 177 -17.41 -6.64 -0.23
N LEU A 178 -16.17 -6.61 -0.69
CA LEU A 178 -15.79 -6.92 -2.08
C LEU A 178 -15.32 -8.38 -2.21
N LYS A 179 -15.27 -8.86 -3.46
CA LYS A 179 -14.76 -10.18 -3.81
C LYS A 179 -13.50 -10.03 -4.67
N PRO A 180 -12.37 -10.68 -4.30
CA PRO A 180 -11.09 -10.52 -5.00
C PRO A 180 -11.18 -10.76 -6.51
N GLU A 181 -11.87 -11.81 -6.93
CA GLU A 181 -11.97 -12.23 -8.34
C GLU A 181 -12.69 -11.21 -9.25
N LYS A 182 -13.35 -10.21 -8.66
CA LYS A 182 -14.03 -9.13 -9.40
C LYS A 182 -13.19 -7.87 -9.55
N LEU A 183 -12.02 -7.84 -8.91
CA LEU A 183 -11.19 -6.65 -8.86
C LEU A 183 -10.08 -6.68 -9.93
N THR A 184 -9.57 -5.50 -10.24
CA THR A 184 -8.29 -5.31 -10.89
C THR A 184 -7.23 -5.05 -9.84
N MET A 185 -6.08 -5.70 -9.92
CA MET A 185 -4.93 -5.43 -9.06
C MET A 185 -4.02 -4.40 -9.73
N PHE A 186 -3.64 -3.36 -8.99
CA PHE A 186 -2.59 -2.43 -9.37
C PHE A 186 -1.38 -2.68 -8.48
N ALA A 187 -0.25 -3.06 -9.08
CA ALA A 187 0.95 -3.41 -8.33
C ALA A 187 2.08 -2.40 -8.59
N PHE A 188 2.69 -1.93 -7.53
CA PHE A 188 3.83 -1.02 -7.57
C PHE A 188 4.76 -1.24 -6.36
N GLY A 189 5.75 -0.36 -6.18
CA GLY A 189 6.87 -0.60 -5.28
C GLY A 189 7.98 -1.42 -5.93
N GLY A 190 9.12 -1.52 -5.28
CA GLY A 190 10.30 -2.20 -5.82
C GLY A 190 10.08 -3.68 -6.13
N GLY A 191 9.25 -4.37 -5.34
CA GLY A 191 8.89 -5.78 -5.53
C GLY A 191 7.55 -6.01 -6.24
N GLY A 192 6.79 -4.96 -6.54
CA GLY A 192 5.43 -5.07 -7.07
C GLY A 192 5.34 -5.89 -8.35
N GLY A 193 6.19 -5.58 -9.33
CA GLY A 193 6.23 -6.31 -10.60
C GLY A 193 6.63 -7.78 -10.47
N THR A 194 7.47 -8.12 -9.49
CA THR A 194 7.95 -9.48 -9.26
C THR A 194 6.91 -10.36 -8.57
N ARG A 195 6.08 -9.77 -7.70
CA ARG A 195 5.14 -10.51 -6.82
C ARG A 195 3.70 -10.53 -7.30
N CYS A 196 3.26 -9.54 -8.10
CA CYS A 196 1.87 -9.33 -8.43
C CYS A 196 1.15 -10.55 -9.03
N CYS A 197 1.83 -11.31 -9.88
CA CYS A 197 1.24 -12.50 -10.51
C CYS A 197 0.98 -13.62 -9.48
N GLY A 198 1.90 -13.81 -8.52
CA GLY A 198 1.73 -14.77 -7.44
C GLY A 198 0.52 -14.44 -6.55
N TYR A 199 0.38 -13.18 -6.16
CA TYR A 199 -0.78 -12.72 -5.39
C TYR A 199 -2.08 -12.84 -6.18
N ALA A 200 -2.11 -12.36 -7.43
CA ALA A 200 -3.30 -12.40 -8.27
C ALA A 200 -3.80 -13.82 -8.51
N SER A 201 -2.90 -14.77 -8.77
CA SER A 201 -3.24 -16.18 -8.98
C SER A 201 -3.94 -16.78 -7.76
N ARG A 202 -3.43 -16.53 -6.55
CA ARG A 202 -4.01 -17.03 -5.29
C ARG A 202 -5.38 -16.42 -4.97
N LEU A 203 -5.61 -15.21 -5.44
CA LEU A 203 -6.84 -14.45 -5.22
C LEU A 203 -7.88 -14.61 -6.33
N GLY A 204 -7.55 -15.35 -7.41
CA GLY A 204 -8.40 -15.45 -8.59
C GLY A 204 -8.58 -14.14 -9.36
N ILE A 205 -7.67 -13.17 -9.16
CA ILE A 205 -7.68 -11.88 -9.86
C ILE A 205 -7.13 -12.10 -11.28
N SER A 206 -7.94 -11.82 -12.28
CA SER A 206 -7.59 -12.06 -13.69
C SER A 206 -6.87 -10.89 -14.36
N LYS A 207 -6.90 -9.70 -13.77
CA LYS A 207 -6.31 -8.49 -14.35
C LYS A 207 -5.37 -7.81 -13.39
N VAL A 208 -4.08 -7.71 -13.80
CA VAL A 208 -3.04 -7.00 -13.06
C VAL A 208 -2.50 -5.89 -13.93
N ILE A 209 -2.30 -4.71 -13.34
CA ILE A 209 -1.72 -3.54 -14.00
C ILE A 209 -0.46 -3.15 -13.23
N VAL A 210 0.66 -3.06 -13.95
CA VAL A 210 1.95 -2.59 -13.45
C VAL A 210 2.37 -1.38 -14.28
N PHE A 211 2.76 -0.30 -13.63
CA PHE A 211 3.15 0.92 -14.33
C PHE A 211 4.61 0.88 -14.78
N PRO A 212 5.00 1.58 -15.86
CA PRO A 212 6.40 1.71 -16.26
C PRO A 212 7.30 2.31 -15.16
N PHE A 213 6.72 3.08 -14.25
CA PHE A 213 7.38 3.73 -13.11
C PHE A 213 7.01 3.07 -11.77
N ASN A 214 6.67 1.78 -11.77
CA ASN A 214 6.17 1.06 -10.60
C ASN A 214 7.07 1.19 -9.36
N ALA A 215 8.39 1.17 -9.53
CA ALA A 215 9.35 1.33 -8.43
C ALA A 215 9.28 2.71 -7.74
N ALA A 216 8.72 3.72 -8.42
CA ALA A 216 8.52 5.08 -7.91
C ALA A 216 7.02 5.42 -7.76
N GLY A 217 6.14 4.41 -7.68
CA GLY A 217 4.69 4.59 -7.67
C GLY A 217 4.18 5.54 -6.59
N SER A 218 4.73 5.45 -5.38
CA SER A 218 4.39 6.35 -4.27
C SER A 218 4.84 7.79 -4.51
N ALA A 219 6.02 8.00 -5.13
CA ALA A 219 6.49 9.34 -5.48
C ALA A 219 5.66 9.93 -6.62
N PHE A 220 5.31 9.12 -7.62
CA PHE A 220 4.36 9.50 -8.66
C PHE A 220 3.02 9.90 -8.05
N GLY A 221 2.47 9.09 -7.15
CA GLY A 221 1.23 9.42 -6.44
C GLY A 221 1.31 10.78 -5.74
N ALA A 222 2.40 11.05 -5.02
CA ALA A 222 2.61 12.34 -4.37
C ALA A 222 2.61 13.52 -5.37
N SER A 223 3.20 13.33 -6.56
CA SER A 223 3.23 14.37 -7.60
C SER A 223 1.86 14.67 -8.24
N THR A 224 0.91 13.74 -8.10
CA THR A 224 -0.45 13.87 -8.68
C THR A 224 -1.49 14.30 -7.64
N MET A 225 -1.10 14.47 -6.38
CA MET A 225 -2.01 14.92 -5.32
C MET A 225 -2.33 16.41 -5.47
N ASP A 226 -3.60 16.73 -5.29
CA ASP A 226 -4.02 18.11 -5.12
C ASP A 226 -3.69 18.59 -3.69
N ILE A 227 -3.48 19.89 -3.53
CA ILE A 227 -3.37 20.51 -2.22
C ILE A 227 -4.78 20.58 -1.63
N MET A 228 -4.96 20.01 -0.45
CA MET A 228 -6.27 19.95 0.20
C MET A 228 -6.17 20.47 1.63
N HIS A 229 -7.08 21.38 1.97
CA HIS A 229 -7.30 21.85 3.33
C HIS A 229 -8.67 21.38 3.83
N THR A 230 -8.72 20.89 5.05
CA THR A 230 -9.97 20.50 5.72
C THR A 230 -10.31 21.52 6.78
N TYR A 231 -11.53 22.03 6.74
CA TYR A 231 -12.07 22.97 7.71
C TYR A 231 -13.23 22.30 8.44
N GLU A 232 -13.12 22.15 9.73
CA GLU A 232 -14.16 21.56 10.57
C GLU A 232 -14.75 22.63 11.48
N ARG A 233 -16.06 22.60 11.64
CA ARG A 233 -16.77 23.49 12.56
C ARG A 233 -17.90 22.74 13.24
N PRO A 234 -17.93 22.65 14.56
CA PRO A 234 -19.08 22.11 15.26
C PRO A 234 -20.29 22.98 15.01
N ALA A 235 -21.38 22.39 14.57
CA ALA A 235 -22.64 23.09 14.35
C ALA A 235 -23.78 22.28 14.97
N ASN A 236 -24.39 22.84 16.04
CA ASN A 236 -25.61 22.28 16.64
C ASN A 236 -26.82 22.68 15.78
N ILE A 237 -26.91 22.12 14.59
CA ILE A 237 -27.98 22.40 13.64
C ILE A 237 -28.80 21.13 13.44
N THR A 238 -30.08 21.19 13.76
CA THR A 238 -31.00 20.09 13.51
C THR A 238 -31.82 20.38 12.25
N LEU A 239 -31.54 19.71 11.18
CA LEU A 239 -32.32 19.79 9.95
C LEU A 239 -33.56 18.89 10.06
N ARG A 240 -34.73 19.47 10.40
CA ARG A 240 -36.02 18.74 10.47
C ARG A 240 -36.98 19.23 9.37
N SER A 241 -37.62 18.29 8.70
CA SER A 241 -38.51 18.59 7.55
C SER A 241 -39.95 19.02 7.92
N ARG A 242 -40.26 19.38 9.19
CA ARG A 242 -41.64 19.45 9.68
C ARG A 242 -42.30 20.81 9.79
N SER A 243 -41.61 21.93 9.63
CA SER A 243 -42.26 23.27 9.53
C SER A 243 -41.35 24.28 8.81
N GLY A 244 -41.86 24.97 7.80
CA GLY A 244 -41.07 25.86 6.95
C GLY A 244 -40.36 27.01 7.66
N ALA A 245 -40.84 27.44 8.83
CA ALA A 245 -40.22 28.52 9.62
C ALA A 245 -38.95 28.04 10.37
N TYR A 246 -38.94 26.81 10.86
CA TYR A 246 -37.78 26.24 11.55
C TYR A 246 -36.65 25.96 10.57
N LEU A 247 -36.96 25.40 9.41
CA LEU A 247 -36.03 25.18 8.31
C LEU A 247 -35.31 26.47 7.88
N ALA A 248 -36.02 27.60 7.81
CA ALA A 248 -35.43 28.86 7.36
C ALA A 248 -34.39 29.44 8.34
N ALA A 249 -34.59 29.32 9.66
CA ALA A 249 -33.64 29.81 10.65
C ALA A 249 -32.39 28.93 10.71
N GLU A 250 -32.54 27.60 10.66
CA GLU A 250 -31.46 26.63 10.68
C GLU A 250 -30.65 26.68 9.37
N TRP A 251 -31.31 26.82 8.21
CA TRP A 251 -30.64 27.01 6.93
C TRP A 251 -29.77 28.26 6.89
N LYS A 252 -30.23 29.36 7.49
CA LYS A 252 -29.47 30.60 7.54
C LYS A 252 -28.19 30.43 8.36
N SER A 253 -28.26 29.76 9.52
CA SER A 253 -27.11 29.48 10.37
C SER A 253 -26.16 28.50 9.69
N PHE A 254 -26.69 27.47 9.05
CA PHE A 254 -25.94 26.47 8.28
C PHE A 254 -25.17 27.13 7.13
N ASN A 255 -25.86 27.86 6.27
CA ASN A 255 -25.23 28.54 5.14
C ASN A 255 -24.20 29.59 5.58
N LYS A 256 -24.44 30.27 6.73
CA LYS A 256 -23.43 31.15 7.31
C LYS A 256 -22.18 30.41 7.73
N ALA A 257 -22.30 29.24 8.40
CA ALA A 257 -21.16 28.43 8.80
C ALA A 257 -20.34 27.99 7.59
N ILE A 258 -21.01 27.54 6.52
CA ILE A 258 -20.34 27.17 5.26
C ILE A 258 -19.64 28.40 4.65
N ALA A 259 -20.30 29.51 4.55
CA ALA A 259 -19.73 30.73 3.96
C ALA A 259 -18.49 31.22 4.73
N ASP A 260 -18.51 31.14 6.05
CA ASP A 260 -17.36 31.47 6.90
C ASP A 260 -16.17 30.53 6.65
N MET A 261 -16.42 29.23 6.56
CA MET A 261 -15.36 28.22 6.24
C MET A 261 -14.79 28.41 4.83
N VAL A 262 -15.65 28.65 3.84
CA VAL A 262 -15.23 28.94 2.46
C VAL A 262 -14.40 30.22 2.38
N ALA A 263 -14.76 31.25 3.15
CA ALA A 263 -13.99 32.49 3.21
C ALA A 263 -12.59 32.27 3.79
N SER A 264 -12.49 31.47 4.87
CA SER A 264 -11.21 31.07 5.46
C SER A 264 -10.37 30.29 4.46
N ALA A 265 -10.96 29.26 3.83
CA ALA A 265 -10.29 28.46 2.82
C ALA A 265 -9.75 29.29 1.65
N LYS A 266 -10.55 30.21 1.11
CA LYS A 266 -10.11 31.10 0.03
C LYS A 266 -8.97 32.02 0.46
N LYS A 267 -8.97 32.48 1.73
CA LYS A 267 -7.89 33.30 2.26
C LYS A 267 -6.58 32.52 2.36
N ASP A 268 -6.64 31.33 2.94
CA ASP A 268 -5.45 30.51 3.18
C ASP A 268 -4.84 30.03 1.86
N MET A 269 -5.67 29.50 0.94
CA MET A 269 -5.22 29.06 -0.38
C MET A 269 -4.64 30.20 -1.23
N ARG A 270 -5.19 31.40 -1.11
CA ARG A 270 -4.59 32.59 -1.75
C ARG A 270 -3.23 32.92 -1.16
N GLY A 271 -3.05 32.74 0.15
CA GLY A 271 -1.75 32.91 0.82
C GLY A 271 -0.69 31.91 0.31
N GLU A 272 -1.13 30.76 -0.17
CA GLU A 272 -0.30 29.72 -0.79
C GLU A 272 -0.12 29.88 -2.32
N GLY A 273 -0.73 30.92 -2.91
CA GLY A 273 -0.56 31.24 -4.33
C GLY A 273 -1.64 30.68 -5.27
N PHE A 274 -2.75 30.13 -4.72
CA PHE A 274 -3.84 29.61 -5.54
C PHE A 274 -4.93 30.66 -5.79
N ALA A 275 -5.33 30.81 -7.04
CA ALA A 275 -6.42 31.70 -7.42
C ALA A 275 -7.79 31.06 -7.07
N PRO A 276 -8.78 31.86 -6.62
CA PRO A 276 -10.09 31.35 -6.18
C PRO A 276 -10.84 30.51 -7.20
N GLU A 277 -10.64 30.76 -8.48
CA GLU A 277 -11.24 30.03 -9.61
C GLU A 277 -10.70 28.59 -9.77
N HIS A 278 -9.56 28.30 -9.19
CA HIS A 278 -8.94 26.96 -9.21
C HIS A 278 -9.37 26.12 -8.00
N LEU A 279 -10.17 26.67 -7.09
CA LEU A 279 -10.58 25.96 -5.89
C LEU A 279 -11.88 25.19 -6.11
N SER A 280 -11.90 23.92 -5.73
CA SER A 280 -13.10 23.12 -5.60
C SER A 280 -13.43 22.89 -4.12
N PHE A 281 -14.72 22.86 -3.78
CA PHE A 281 -15.18 22.65 -2.42
C PHE A 281 -16.07 21.44 -2.32
N THR A 282 -15.81 20.58 -1.35
CA THR A 282 -16.67 19.45 -1.00
C THR A 282 -17.18 19.65 0.43
N LEU A 283 -18.49 19.52 0.62
CA LEU A 283 -19.10 19.54 1.94
C LEU A 283 -19.41 18.11 2.37
N GLU A 284 -18.95 17.76 3.56
CA GLU A 284 -19.30 16.53 4.24
C GLU A 284 -20.08 16.85 5.52
N LEU A 285 -21.16 16.09 5.79
CA LEU A 285 -22.09 16.29 6.92
C LEU A 285 -22.23 15.00 7.72
#